data_d6b715d8f5eba742f702e72e80d43d55
#
_entry.id   d6b715d8f5eba742f702e72e80d43d55
#
_cell.length_a   1.000
_cell.length_b   1.000
_cell.length_c   1.000
_cell.angle_alpha   90.00
_cell.angle_beta   90.00
_cell.angle_gamma   90.00
#
_symmetry.space_group_name_H-M   'P 1'
#
loop_
_entity.id
_entity.type
_entity.pdbx_description
1 polymer ?
#
loop_
_entity_poly.entity_id
_entity_poly.type
_entity_poly.pdbx_seq_one_letter_code
_entity_poly.pdbx_strand_id
1 'polypeptide(L)'
;YGSHYGERDDLFRPDADSREISALSHEQLINSYDNTILATDDFLADIIDLLRDRRAIMIYYSDHGESLGENGRYLHGAENAPLHHPAAMIWWSDEYEKTYPARVEAMRANRHRRAKTTSAFHTVLDAAGIDSPVLDREASLVSHGYRRP
;
A
#
# COMPACT_ATOMS: atom_id res chain seq x y z
N TYR A 1 11.87 14.27 -1.90
CA TYR A 1 10.42 14.31 -2.03
C TYR A 1 9.99 15.45 -2.97
N GLY A 2 10.18 16.64 -2.87
CA GLY A 2 9.54 17.85 -3.32
C GLY A 2 9.62 18.33 -4.79
N SER A 3 9.78 17.53 -5.84
CA SER A 3 9.93 18.12 -7.18
C SER A 3 9.15 17.49 -8.34
N HIS A 4 8.24 16.56 -8.09
CA HIS A 4 7.66 15.76 -9.20
C HIS A 4 6.14 15.60 -9.14
N TYR A 5 5.47 16.29 -8.22
CA TYR A 5 4.03 16.21 -8.06
C TYR A 5 3.36 17.41 -8.74
N GLY A 6 2.18 17.20 -9.32
CA GLY A 6 1.39 18.27 -9.91
C GLY A 6 0.87 19.27 -8.86
N GLU A 7 0.42 20.44 -9.29
CA GLU A 7 -0.15 21.46 -8.36
C GLU A 7 -1.31 20.92 -7.50
N ARG A 8 -1.96 19.82 -7.90
CA ARG A 8 -3.04 19.16 -7.15
C ARG A 8 -2.55 18.47 -5.89
N ASP A 9 -1.32 17.98 -5.89
CA ASP A 9 -0.75 17.14 -4.84
C ASP A 9 0.14 17.92 -3.88
N ASP A 10 0.18 19.24 -4.02
CA ASP A 10 0.99 20.18 -3.24
C ASP A 10 0.11 20.97 -2.26
N LEU A 11 -0.59 20.22 -1.37
CA LEU A 11 -1.53 20.81 -0.40
C LEU A 11 -0.89 21.14 0.94
N PHE A 12 0.09 20.33 1.38
CA PHE A 12 0.73 20.52 2.68
C PHE A 12 1.95 21.42 2.55
N ARG A 13 1.92 22.57 3.29
CA ARG A 13 2.96 23.58 3.21
C ARG A 13 3.38 24.06 4.61
N PRO A 14 4.62 24.51 4.80
CA PRO A 14 5.71 24.50 3.79
C PRO A 14 6.18 23.09 3.46
N ASP A 15 6.50 22.85 2.19
CA ASP A 15 7.09 21.60 1.73
C ASP A 15 8.61 21.71 1.51
N ALA A 16 9.22 20.64 1.00
CA ALA A 16 10.66 20.61 0.79
C ALA A 16 11.07 21.55 -0.35
N ASP A 17 11.87 22.54 -0.02
CA ASP A 17 12.54 23.48 -0.92
C ASP A 17 13.96 23.04 -1.30
N SER A 18 14.43 21.95 -0.71
CA SER A 18 15.77 21.39 -0.92
C SER A 18 15.69 19.86 -1.08
N ARG A 19 16.65 19.31 -1.85
CA ARG A 19 16.86 17.85 -1.92
C ARG A 19 17.71 17.31 -0.77
N GLU A 20 18.34 18.18 -0.03
CA GLU A 20 19.19 17.82 1.12
C GLU A 20 18.32 17.77 2.38
N ILE A 21 18.05 16.57 2.87
CA ILE A 21 17.16 16.34 4.02
C ILE A 21 17.66 17.05 5.28
N SER A 22 18.96 17.14 5.46
CA SER A 22 19.59 17.86 6.59
C SER A 22 19.27 19.35 6.61
N ALA A 23 18.85 19.93 5.47
CA ALA A 23 18.45 21.32 5.35
C ALA A 23 16.96 21.55 5.61
N LEU A 24 16.14 20.50 5.67
CA LEU A 24 14.70 20.60 5.87
C LEU A 24 14.35 20.69 7.36
N SER A 25 13.35 21.52 7.67
CA SER A 25 12.66 21.41 8.96
C SER A 25 11.87 20.10 9.05
N HIS A 26 11.58 19.65 10.28
CA HIS A 26 10.74 18.47 10.49
C HIS A 26 9.35 18.62 9.86
N GLU A 27 8.77 19.83 9.94
CA GLU A 27 7.49 20.16 9.30
C GLU A 27 7.57 20.03 7.77
N GLN A 28 8.60 20.59 7.15
CA GLN A 28 8.80 20.46 5.70
C GLN A 28 8.94 19.01 5.27
N LEU A 29 9.63 18.18 6.06
CA LEU A 29 9.78 16.76 5.76
C LEU A 29 8.43 16.02 5.82
N ILE A 30 7.64 16.24 6.87
CA ILE A 30 6.31 15.63 7.02
C ILE A 30 5.39 16.08 5.88
N ASN A 31 5.27 17.40 5.65
CA ASN A 31 4.41 17.94 4.60
C ASN A 31 4.79 17.39 3.21
N SER A 32 6.08 17.28 2.93
CA SER A 32 6.54 16.70 1.67
C SER A 32 6.20 15.22 1.56
N TYR A 33 6.29 14.47 2.65
CA TYR A 33 5.86 13.08 2.68
C TYR A 33 4.35 12.96 2.48
N ASP A 34 3.55 13.76 3.16
CA ASP A 34 2.09 13.77 3.03
C ASP A 34 1.65 14.13 1.61
N ASN A 35 2.34 15.06 0.94
CA ASN A 35 2.12 15.34 -0.49
C ASN A 35 2.42 14.11 -1.38
N THR A 36 3.39 13.27 -1.02
CA THR A 36 3.62 12.00 -1.75
C THR A 36 2.48 11.01 -1.57
N ILE A 37 1.86 11.01 -0.38
CA ILE A 37 0.67 10.17 -0.13
C ILE A 37 -0.50 10.63 -0.99
N LEU A 38 -0.75 11.95 -1.10
CA LEU A 38 -1.79 12.49 -1.99
C LEU A 38 -1.57 12.07 -3.45
N ALA A 39 -0.35 12.24 -3.97
CA ALA A 39 -0.02 11.83 -5.33
C ALA A 39 -0.22 10.33 -5.56
N THR A 40 0.10 9.51 -4.56
CA THR A 40 -0.14 8.07 -4.61
C THR A 40 -1.63 7.76 -4.61
N ASP A 41 -2.42 8.46 -3.78
CA ASP A 41 -3.87 8.28 -3.70
C ASP A 41 -4.56 8.63 -5.02
N ASP A 42 -4.22 9.79 -5.62
CA ASP A 42 -4.70 10.20 -6.93
C ASP A 42 -4.34 9.16 -8.03
N PHE A 43 -3.10 8.67 -8.04
CA PHE A 43 -2.68 7.64 -8.97
C PHE A 43 -3.48 6.33 -8.80
N LEU A 44 -3.71 5.90 -7.56
CA LEU A 44 -4.51 4.69 -7.30
C LEU A 44 -5.98 4.90 -7.65
N ALA A 45 -6.53 6.10 -7.45
CA ALA A 45 -7.89 6.46 -7.86
C ALA A 45 -8.05 6.37 -9.39
N ASP A 46 -7.09 6.88 -10.16
CA ASP A 46 -7.09 6.77 -11.63
C ASP A 46 -7.07 5.31 -12.09
N ILE A 47 -6.28 4.45 -11.44
CA ILE A 47 -6.28 3.00 -11.73
C ILE A 47 -7.63 2.37 -11.38
N ILE A 48 -8.22 2.72 -10.24
CA ILE A 48 -9.54 2.23 -9.84
C ILE A 48 -10.59 2.61 -10.88
N ASP A 49 -10.57 3.84 -11.40
CA ASP A 49 -11.51 4.30 -12.41
C ASP A 49 -11.38 3.52 -13.73
N LEU A 50 -10.15 3.16 -14.14
CA LEU A 50 -9.92 2.29 -15.30
C LEU A 50 -10.42 0.85 -15.10
N LEU A 51 -10.48 0.38 -13.86
CA LEU A 51 -10.81 -1.00 -13.51
C LEU A 51 -12.28 -1.18 -13.07
N ARG A 52 -12.98 -0.11 -12.72
CA ARG A 52 -14.29 -0.11 -12.05
C ARG A 52 -15.33 -0.98 -12.76
N ASP A 53 -15.41 -0.90 -14.09
CA ASP A 53 -16.37 -1.61 -14.91
C ASP A 53 -15.86 -2.96 -15.44
N ARG A 54 -14.74 -3.44 -14.89
CA ARG A 54 -14.11 -4.70 -15.28
C ARG A 54 -14.18 -5.69 -14.12
N ARG A 55 -14.05 -6.97 -14.41
CA ARG A 55 -13.84 -7.99 -13.37
C ARG A 55 -12.39 -7.90 -12.88
N ALA A 56 -12.14 -7.03 -11.91
CA ALA A 56 -10.80 -6.66 -11.50
C ALA A 56 -10.62 -6.65 -9.98
N ILE A 57 -9.41 -6.96 -9.56
CA ILE A 57 -8.88 -6.74 -8.22
C ILE A 57 -7.56 -5.98 -8.35
N MET A 58 -7.36 -4.98 -7.50
CA MET A 58 -6.10 -4.25 -7.39
C MET A 58 -5.50 -4.53 -6.02
N ILE A 59 -4.22 -4.85 -6.00
CA ILE A 59 -3.45 -5.11 -4.78
C ILE A 59 -2.28 -4.14 -4.78
N TYR A 60 -2.28 -3.23 -3.82
CA TYR A 60 -1.20 -2.26 -3.61
C TYR A 60 -0.41 -2.64 -2.35
N TYR A 61 0.90 -2.62 -2.47
CA TYR A 61 1.83 -2.76 -1.37
C TYR A 61 2.94 -1.72 -1.50
N SER A 62 3.27 -1.04 -0.40
CA SER A 62 4.57 -0.38 -0.27
C SER A 62 5.63 -1.43 0.06
N ASP A 63 6.82 -1.30 -0.45
CA ASP A 63 7.97 -2.20 -0.18
C ASP A 63 8.46 -2.08 1.27
N HIS A 64 8.41 -0.87 1.84
CA HIS A 64 8.73 -0.58 3.24
C HIS A 64 7.91 0.61 3.75
N GLY A 65 7.94 0.85 5.03
CA GLY A 65 7.51 2.11 5.63
C GLY A 65 8.61 3.17 5.57
N GLU A 66 8.38 4.33 6.18
CA GLU A 66 9.34 5.44 6.16
C GLU A 66 9.53 6.03 7.56
N SER A 67 10.74 6.44 7.89
CA SER A 67 11.06 7.16 9.13
C SER A 67 11.09 8.64 8.88
N LEU A 68 10.28 9.40 9.62
CA LEU A 68 10.16 10.85 9.47
C LEU A 68 10.75 11.64 10.65
N GLY A 69 11.69 11.04 11.37
CA GLY A 69 12.38 11.66 12.51
C GLY A 69 12.25 10.88 13.81
N GLU A 70 11.54 9.76 13.83
CA GLU A 70 11.38 8.92 15.01
C GLU A 70 12.74 8.40 15.49
N ASN A 71 13.03 8.63 16.77
CA ASN A 71 14.33 8.32 17.39
C ASN A 71 15.52 8.99 16.69
N GLY A 72 15.33 10.15 16.06
CA GLY A 72 16.35 10.87 15.30
C GLY A 72 16.76 10.16 14.00
N ARG A 73 15.94 9.25 13.48
CA ARG A 73 16.17 8.51 12.25
C ARG A 73 15.26 9.02 11.15
N TYR A 74 15.80 9.10 9.95
CA TYR A 74 15.14 9.67 8.79
C TYR A 74 15.24 8.73 7.60
N LEU A 75 14.18 8.66 6.81
CA LEU A 75 14.06 7.81 5.64
C LEU A 75 14.26 6.31 5.99
N HIS A 76 14.81 5.55 5.05
CA HIS A 76 15.02 4.10 5.15
C HIS A 76 16.52 3.72 5.28
N GLY A 77 17.36 4.70 5.62
CA GLY A 77 18.82 4.49 5.73
C GLY A 77 19.29 3.76 7.00
N ALA A 78 18.46 3.64 8.01
CA ALA A 78 18.80 2.97 9.27
C ALA A 78 17.59 2.22 9.84
N GLU A 79 17.84 1.07 10.43
CA GLU A 79 16.81 0.20 11.04
C GLU A 79 15.95 0.96 12.05
N ASN A 80 14.64 0.98 11.84
CA ASN A 80 13.66 1.63 12.72
C ASN A 80 12.28 0.96 12.58
N ALA A 81 11.47 0.99 13.62
CA ALA A 81 10.16 0.35 13.67
C ALA A 81 9.20 0.78 12.54
N PRO A 82 9.10 2.07 12.15
CA PRO A 82 8.23 2.49 11.04
C PRO A 82 8.52 1.77 9.72
N LEU A 83 9.77 1.39 9.43
CA LEU A 83 10.14 0.70 8.20
C LEU A 83 9.45 -0.66 8.03
N HIS A 84 9.05 -1.30 9.13
CA HIS A 84 8.38 -2.60 9.13
C HIS A 84 6.85 -2.51 9.06
N HIS A 85 6.31 -1.31 8.80
CA HIS A 85 4.88 -1.08 8.70
C HIS A 85 4.51 -0.51 7.31
N PRO A 86 4.80 -1.24 6.21
CA PRO A 86 4.42 -0.80 4.88
C PRO A 86 2.90 -0.71 4.73
N ALA A 87 2.44 0.25 3.96
CA ALA A 87 1.04 0.37 3.62
C ALA A 87 0.62 -0.76 2.68
N ALA A 88 -0.61 -1.27 2.85
CA ALA A 88 -1.19 -2.26 1.96
C ALA A 88 -2.68 -1.97 1.76
N MET A 89 -3.15 -2.10 0.53
CA MET A 89 -4.55 -1.94 0.18
C MET A 89 -4.97 -3.00 -0.84
N ILE A 90 -6.19 -3.51 -0.68
CA ILE A 90 -6.84 -4.35 -1.68
C ILE A 90 -8.17 -3.69 -2.04
N TRP A 91 -8.35 -3.43 -3.34
CA TRP A 91 -9.60 -2.96 -3.92
C TRP A 91 -10.13 -4.00 -4.92
N TRP A 92 -11.42 -4.10 -5.07
CA TRP A 92 -12.06 -4.97 -6.06
C TRP A 92 -13.31 -4.31 -6.65
N SER A 93 -13.62 -4.64 -7.90
CA SER A 93 -14.81 -4.17 -8.59
C SER A 93 -16.05 -5.00 -8.19
N ASP A 94 -17.24 -4.44 -8.45
CA ASP A 94 -18.51 -5.15 -8.26
C ASP A 94 -18.58 -6.46 -9.07
N GLU A 95 -18.02 -6.47 -10.29
CA GLU A 95 -17.98 -7.66 -11.14
C GLU A 95 -17.03 -8.74 -10.57
N TYR A 96 -15.94 -8.34 -9.91
CA TYR A 96 -15.09 -9.29 -9.19
C TYR A 96 -15.82 -9.87 -7.97
N GLU A 97 -16.52 -9.05 -7.20
CA GLU A 97 -17.30 -9.51 -6.04
C GLU A 97 -18.42 -10.47 -6.44
N LYS A 98 -19.18 -10.15 -7.50
CA LYS A 98 -20.22 -11.03 -8.04
C LYS A 98 -19.67 -12.39 -8.50
N THR A 99 -18.47 -12.39 -9.07
CA THR A 99 -17.83 -13.60 -9.59
C THR A 99 -17.18 -14.45 -8.51
N TYR A 100 -16.58 -13.80 -7.50
CA TYR A 100 -15.79 -14.44 -6.44
C TYR A 100 -16.22 -14.01 -5.03
N PRO A 101 -17.51 -14.19 -4.67
CA PRO A 101 -18.03 -13.66 -3.40
C PRO A 101 -17.31 -14.23 -2.18
N ALA A 102 -16.92 -15.51 -2.21
CA ALA A 102 -16.21 -16.14 -1.10
C ALA A 102 -14.82 -15.53 -0.87
N ARG A 103 -14.12 -15.10 -1.94
CA ARG A 103 -12.83 -14.41 -1.82
C ARG A 103 -12.99 -13.03 -1.19
N VAL A 104 -14.03 -12.29 -1.60
CA VAL A 104 -14.33 -10.97 -1.06
C VAL A 104 -14.73 -11.07 0.42
N GLU A 105 -15.54 -12.05 0.79
CA GLU A 105 -15.88 -12.34 2.18
C GLU A 105 -14.62 -12.63 3.02
N ALA A 106 -13.70 -13.45 2.49
CA ALA A 106 -12.44 -13.74 3.15
C ALA A 106 -11.58 -12.47 3.33
N MET A 107 -11.47 -11.61 2.31
CA MET A 107 -10.75 -10.33 2.42
C MET A 107 -11.35 -9.42 3.49
N ARG A 108 -12.68 -9.30 3.53
CA ARG A 108 -13.38 -8.53 4.59
C ARG A 108 -13.11 -9.08 5.99
N ALA A 109 -13.10 -10.41 6.14
CA ALA A 109 -12.79 -11.07 7.39
C ALA A 109 -11.32 -10.89 7.82
N ASN A 110 -10.41 -10.85 6.86
CA ASN A 110 -8.98 -10.74 7.10
C ASN A 110 -8.45 -9.30 7.21
N ARG A 111 -9.25 -8.27 6.92
CA ARG A 111 -8.83 -6.85 6.83
C ARG A 111 -8.13 -6.28 8.07
N HIS A 112 -8.39 -6.83 9.25
CA HIS A 112 -7.77 -6.40 10.51
C HIS A 112 -6.72 -7.37 11.04
N ARG A 113 -6.42 -8.41 10.27
CA ARG A 113 -5.39 -9.38 10.65
C ARG A 113 -4.02 -8.86 10.23
N ARG A 114 -3.02 -9.18 11.04
CA ARG A 114 -1.64 -8.90 10.63
C ARG A 114 -1.28 -9.73 9.40
N ALA A 115 -0.57 -9.11 8.48
CA ALA A 115 -0.01 -9.76 7.31
C ALA A 115 1.48 -9.45 7.20
N LYS A 116 2.23 -10.29 6.52
CA LYS A 116 3.60 -10.02 6.10
C LYS A 116 3.62 -9.69 4.61
N THR A 117 4.64 -8.99 4.14
CA THR A 117 4.83 -8.71 2.72
C THR A 117 4.89 -9.99 1.87
N THR A 118 5.38 -11.09 2.46
CA THR A 118 5.36 -12.43 1.81
C THR A 118 3.94 -12.92 1.48
N SER A 119 2.92 -12.48 2.21
CA SER A 119 1.51 -12.81 1.89
C SER A 119 1.06 -12.23 0.56
N ALA A 120 1.72 -11.17 0.05
CA ALA A 120 1.40 -10.57 -1.25
C ALA A 120 1.47 -11.59 -2.39
N PHE A 121 2.55 -12.37 -2.45
CA PHE A 121 2.75 -13.40 -3.47
C PHE A 121 1.60 -14.42 -3.50
N HIS A 122 1.27 -14.99 -2.36
CA HIS A 122 0.18 -15.97 -2.26
C HIS A 122 -1.18 -15.36 -2.53
N THR A 123 -1.40 -14.12 -2.07
CA THR A 123 -2.66 -13.38 -2.31
C THR A 123 -2.87 -13.09 -3.79
N VAL A 124 -1.82 -12.69 -4.52
CA VAL A 124 -1.91 -12.42 -5.97
C VAL A 124 -2.25 -13.69 -6.74
N LEU A 125 -1.57 -14.79 -6.49
CA LEU A 125 -1.85 -16.08 -7.17
C LEU A 125 -3.29 -16.55 -6.90
N ASP A 126 -3.69 -16.54 -5.64
CA ASP A 126 -5.02 -17.02 -5.24
C ASP A 126 -6.14 -16.09 -5.75
N ALA A 127 -5.95 -14.78 -5.67
CA ALA A 127 -6.89 -13.79 -6.20
C ALA A 127 -7.10 -13.92 -7.72
N ALA A 128 -6.02 -14.21 -8.45
CA ALA A 128 -6.06 -14.45 -9.89
C ALA A 128 -6.61 -15.86 -10.26
N GLY A 129 -6.81 -16.75 -9.28
CA GLY A 129 -7.25 -18.13 -9.54
C GLY A 129 -6.15 -18.99 -10.16
N ILE A 130 -4.88 -18.62 -9.97
CA ILE A 130 -3.74 -19.41 -10.44
C ILE A 130 -3.48 -20.53 -9.44
N ASP A 131 -3.69 -21.78 -9.89
CA ASP A 131 -3.33 -22.96 -9.12
C ASP A 131 -1.85 -23.28 -9.35
N SER A 132 -1.09 -23.42 -8.27
CA SER A 132 0.35 -23.63 -8.32
C SER A 132 0.79 -24.41 -7.09
N PRO A 133 1.75 -25.34 -7.24
CA PRO A 133 2.30 -26.11 -6.11
C PRO A 133 3.03 -25.22 -5.07
N VAL A 134 3.36 -23.97 -5.42
CA VAL A 134 3.95 -23.00 -4.49
C VAL A 134 2.92 -22.11 -3.80
N LEU A 135 1.63 -22.21 -4.17
CA LEU A 135 0.58 -21.45 -3.53
C LEU A 135 0.27 -22.03 -2.15
N ASP A 136 0.50 -21.21 -1.12
CA ASP A 136 0.03 -21.47 0.23
C ASP A 136 -1.23 -20.65 0.51
N ARG A 137 -2.39 -21.30 0.57
CA ARG A 137 -3.67 -20.64 0.84
C ARG A 137 -3.80 -20.14 2.29
N GLU A 138 -3.01 -20.69 3.22
CA GLU A 138 -2.98 -20.20 4.60
C GLU A 138 -2.19 -18.88 4.70
N ALA A 139 -1.40 -18.53 3.69
CA ALA A 139 -0.72 -17.24 3.57
C ALA A 139 -1.46 -16.23 2.66
N SER A 140 -2.60 -16.61 2.05
CA SER A 140 -3.38 -15.77 1.13
C SER A 140 -4.48 -14.99 1.87
N LEU A 141 -4.50 -13.67 1.71
CA LEU A 141 -5.54 -12.79 2.30
C LEU A 141 -6.94 -12.98 1.68
N VAL A 142 -7.03 -13.60 0.50
CA VAL A 142 -8.30 -13.93 -0.15
C VAL A 142 -8.82 -15.32 0.23
N SER A 143 -8.18 -15.99 1.19
CA SER A 143 -8.56 -17.30 1.70
C SER A 143 -9.18 -17.20 3.09
N HIS A 144 -10.29 -17.91 3.32
CA HIS A 144 -10.84 -18.11 4.67
C HIS A 144 -9.90 -18.85 5.62
N GLY A 145 -8.99 -19.64 5.03
CA GLY A 145 -7.95 -20.36 5.77
C GLY A 145 -6.75 -19.51 6.18
N TYR A 146 -6.75 -18.19 5.92
CA TYR A 146 -5.63 -17.34 6.23
C TYR A 146 -5.22 -17.45 7.71
N ARG A 147 -4.00 -17.86 7.91
CA ARG A 147 -3.37 -17.91 9.24
C ARG A 147 -2.25 -16.88 9.25
N ARG A 148 -2.18 -16.15 10.35
CA ARG A 148 -1.10 -15.19 10.58
C ARG A 148 0.25 -15.90 10.44
N PRO A 149 1.13 -15.47 9.50
CA PRO A 149 2.45 -16.07 9.33
C PRO A 149 3.39 -15.74 10.49
#